data_bbde856b667409c510483d0b243ba4eb
#
_entry.id   bbde856b667409c510483d0b243ba4eb
#
_cell.length_a   1.000
_cell.length_b   1.000
_cell.length_c   1.000
_cell.angle_alpha   90.00
_cell.angle_beta   90.00
_cell.angle_gamma   90.00
#
_symmetry.space_group_name_H-M   'P 1'
#
loop_
_entity.id
_entity.type
_entity.pdbx_description
1 polymer ?
#
loop_
_entity_poly.entity_id
_entity_poly.type
_entity_poly.pdbx_seq_one_letter_code
_entity_poly.pdbx_strand_id
1 'polypeptide(L)'
;MHEIQLKNYEITGILGTGADYEVRSAVALDTGETVVLKRPIPQVITRDMHAPIEARTESIIETYRDLFESTNTLCPLIGYTSKCNHNELYNDGIMQNYTVLVFERAPGIPLVGDARSRILRIPIGIPQNLFTLYPLFQLDDSSCWSVQAALLETERKFFESGRILLDLGPQNIHYQPATGQITIIDLGDQVMVGDEKVGNRGRKRDIYDFYIEILKYYTISADPPKSIDGYKEPHGLRPVIGLDQEMNEMIRTVESPEVSCNKLKINMINKIKDFEYDDFSHFMVDLTEYLQEVRIRYRDNPELASYQAIWFESLQLLKADHWRKYDFEAETELSKFDK
;
A
#
# COMPACT_ATOMS: atom_id res chain seq x y z
N MET A 1 -16.59 -3.69 15.63
CA MET A 1 -15.32 -4.03 16.28
C MET A 1 -15.53 -4.19 17.79
N HIS A 2 -15.05 -5.28 18.40
CA HIS A 2 -15.22 -5.59 19.83
C HIS A 2 -14.06 -6.46 20.33
N GLU A 3 -13.96 -6.61 21.66
CA GLU A 3 -13.02 -7.55 22.26
C GLU A 3 -13.47 -8.99 22.01
N ILE A 4 -12.55 -9.86 21.62
CA ILE A 4 -12.80 -11.25 21.26
C ILE A 4 -11.92 -12.21 22.04
N GLN A 5 -12.30 -13.50 22.04
CA GLN A 5 -11.54 -14.58 22.66
C GLN A 5 -11.03 -15.54 21.60
N LEU A 6 -9.71 -15.74 21.51
CA LEU A 6 -9.08 -16.57 20.49
C LEU A 6 -9.43 -18.06 20.57
N LYS A 7 -9.95 -18.54 21.69
CA LYS A 7 -10.43 -19.93 21.80
C LYS A 7 -11.53 -20.31 20.80
N ASN A 8 -12.16 -19.29 20.18
CA ASN A 8 -13.19 -19.46 19.16
C ASN A 8 -12.60 -19.60 17.75
N TYR A 9 -11.29 -19.67 17.61
CA TYR A 9 -10.60 -19.73 16.33
C TYR A 9 -9.62 -20.91 16.30
N GLU A 10 -9.45 -21.52 15.13
CA GLU A 10 -8.46 -22.55 14.84
C GLU A 10 -7.47 -22.03 13.81
N ILE A 11 -6.17 -21.98 14.13
CA ILE A 11 -5.13 -21.58 13.21
C ILE A 11 -4.93 -22.66 12.15
N THR A 12 -5.02 -22.26 10.88
CA THR A 12 -4.88 -23.17 9.73
C THR A 12 -3.55 -23.03 9.01
N GLY A 13 -2.84 -21.90 9.16
CA GLY A 13 -1.54 -21.70 8.50
C GLY A 13 -0.92 -20.34 8.79
N ILE A 14 0.30 -20.15 8.28
CA ILE A 14 1.03 -18.88 8.29
C ILE A 14 0.83 -18.23 6.93
N LEU A 15 0.37 -16.98 6.91
CA LEU A 15 0.21 -16.20 5.69
C LEU A 15 1.45 -15.37 5.37
N GLY A 16 2.15 -14.90 6.40
CA GLY A 16 3.36 -14.12 6.24
C GLY A 16 3.95 -13.66 7.56
N THR A 17 5.19 -13.19 7.48
CA THR A 17 5.89 -12.58 8.61
C THR A 17 6.58 -11.32 8.11
N GLY A 18 6.16 -10.17 8.64
CA GLY A 18 6.78 -8.88 8.37
C GLY A 18 7.92 -8.57 9.36
N ALA A 19 8.32 -7.30 9.43
CA ALA A 19 9.33 -6.84 10.38
C ALA A 19 8.85 -6.94 11.84
N ASP A 20 7.58 -6.61 12.07
CA ASP A 20 7.02 -6.43 13.41
C ASP A 20 5.88 -7.42 13.72
N TYR A 21 5.17 -7.89 12.70
CA TYR A 21 3.99 -8.73 12.86
C TYR A 21 4.08 -10.04 12.10
N GLU A 22 3.53 -11.09 12.71
CA GLU A 22 3.21 -12.37 12.09
C GLU A 22 1.72 -12.40 11.75
N VAL A 23 1.38 -12.91 10.58
CA VAL A 23 0.02 -13.02 10.08
C VAL A 23 -0.32 -14.49 9.84
N ARG A 24 -1.41 -14.96 10.41
CA ARG A 24 -1.88 -16.35 10.29
C ARG A 24 -3.30 -16.41 9.76
N SER A 25 -3.58 -17.43 8.97
CA SER A 25 -4.95 -17.83 8.62
C SER A 25 -5.56 -18.61 9.77
N ALA A 26 -6.83 -18.36 10.05
CA ALA A 26 -7.60 -19.10 11.02
C ALA A 26 -9.05 -19.25 10.57
N VAL A 27 -9.78 -20.19 11.17
CA VAL A 27 -11.21 -20.40 10.94
C VAL A 27 -11.96 -20.09 12.24
N ALA A 28 -13.00 -19.29 12.15
CA ALA A 28 -13.94 -19.07 13.25
C ALA A 28 -14.77 -20.34 13.46
N LEU A 29 -14.74 -20.90 14.67
CA LEU A 29 -15.33 -22.22 14.96
C LEU A 29 -16.86 -22.21 14.95
N ASP A 30 -17.48 -21.07 15.16
CA ASP A 30 -18.94 -20.89 15.17
C ASP A 30 -19.54 -20.67 13.79
N THR A 31 -18.83 -19.96 12.91
CA THR A 31 -19.33 -19.62 11.56
C THR A 31 -18.69 -20.42 10.45
N GLY A 32 -17.50 -20.98 10.68
CA GLY A 32 -16.68 -21.61 9.65
C GLY A 32 -15.99 -20.61 8.71
N GLU A 33 -16.07 -19.32 9.00
CA GLU A 33 -15.47 -18.27 8.16
C GLU A 33 -13.96 -18.19 8.35
N THR A 34 -13.26 -17.96 7.24
CA THR A 34 -11.80 -17.74 7.29
C THR A 34 -11.52 -16.30 7.71
N VAL A 35 -10.66 -16.16 8.71
CA VAL A 35 -10.20 -14.89 9.25
C VAL A 35 -8.68 -14.80 9.25
N VAL A 36 -8.15 -13.62 9.49
CA VAL A 36 -6.72 -13.35 9.57
C VAL A 36 -6.37 -12.87 10.98
N LEU A 37 -5.44 -13.58 11.62
CA LEU A 37 -4.89 -13.21 12.92
C LEU A 37 -3.55 -12.50 12.71
N LYS A 38 -3.42 -11.26 13.20
CA LYS A 38 -2.19 -10.46 13.17
C LYS A 38 -1.70 -10.25 14.60
N ARG A 39 -0.47 -10.68 14.89
CA ARG A 39 0.17 -10.51 16.20
C ARG A 39 1.60 -10.00 16.06
N PRO A 40 2.19 -9.37 17.08
CA PRO A 40 3.62 -9.12 17.09
C PRO A 40 4.41 -10.41 16.88
N ILE A 41 5.53 -10.34 16.13
CA ILE A 41 6.38 -11.52 15.93
C ILE A 41 7.01 -11.97 17.26
N PRO A 42 7.28 -13.29 17.43
CA PRO A 42 7.90 -13.85 18.64
C PRO A 42 9.15 -13.10 19.11
N GLN A 43 10.01 -12.71 18.18
CA GLN A 43 11.26 -12.03 18.49
C GLN A 43 11.02 -10.63 19.07
N VAL A 44 9.97 -9.92 18.65
CA VAL A 44 9.60 -8.59 19.21
C VAL A 44 8.97 -8.75 20.59
N ILE A 45 8.08 -9.74 20.75
CA ILE A 45 7.42 -10.01 22.04
C ILE A 45 8.43 -10.31 23.15
N THR A 46 9.51 -11.02 22.81
CA THR A 46 10.53 -11.47 23.79
C THR A 46 11.67 -10.47 24.01
N ARG A 47 11.70 -9.34 23.29
CA ARG A 47 12.74 -8.30 23.38
C ARG A 47 12.21 -6.97 23.93
N ASP A 48 13.10 -6.01 24.14
CA ASP A 48 12.76 -4.66 24.61
C ASP A 48 11.88 -3.85 23.63
N MET A 49 11.65 -4.37 22.43
CA MET A 49 10.76 -3.76 21.41
C MET A 49 9.28 -4.03 21.63
N HIS A 50 8.91 -4.79 22.64
CA HIS A 50 7.51 -5.18 22.87
C HIS A 50 6.59 -3.99 23.14
N ALA A 51 6.98 -3.06 24.01
CA ALA A 51 6.14 -1.90 24.36
C ALA A 51 5.84 -0.97 23.18
N PRO A 52 6.79 -0.60 22.32
CA PRO A 52 6.52 0.18 21.11
C PRO A 52 5.55 -0.52 20.15
N ILE A 53 5.65 -1.83 19.99
CA ILE A 53 4.76 -2.58 19.08
C ILE A 53 3.35 -2.69 19.65
N GLU A 54 3.19 -2.87 20.95
CA GLU A 54 1.86 -2.82 21.59
C GLU A 54 1.21 -1.44 21.43
N ALA A 55 1.96 -0.35 21.61
CA ALA A 55 1.46 1.00 21.37
C ALA A 55 1.03 1.19 19.89
N ARG A 56 1.78 0.62 18.94
CA ARG A 56 1.39 0.61 17.53
C ARG A 56 0.11 -0.21 17.31
N THR A 57 -0.04 -1.34 17.97
CA THR A 57 -1.26 -2.18 17.90
C THR A 57 -2.48 -1.41 18.44
N GLU A 58 -2.33 -0.69 19.54
CA GLU A 58 -3.36 0.19 20.09
C GLU A 58 -3.74 1.30 19.09
N SER A 59 -2.75 1.94 18.47
CA SER A 59 -2.96 2.97 17.44
C SER A 59 -3.74 2.43 16.23
N ILE A 60 -3.47 1.20 15.79
CA ILE A 60 -4.26 0.54 14.74
C ILE A 60 -5.73 0.42 15.17
N ILE A 61 -6.00 -0.05 16.39
CA ILE A 61 -7.36 -0.20 16.91
C ILE A 61 -8.10 1.16 16.93
N GLU A 62 -7.44 2.20 17.41
CA GLU A 62 -7.99 3.57 17.43
C GLU A 62 -8.31 4.07 16.02
N THR A 63 -7.40 3.86 15.08
CA THR A 63 -7.60 4.24 13.67
C THR A 63 -8.84 3.57 13.09
N TYR A 64 -9.04 2.29 13.36
CA TYR A 64 -10.24 1.58 12.91
C TYR A 64 -11.53 2.11 13.56
N ARG A 65 -11.49 2.53 14.82
CA ARG A 65 -12.66 3.16 15.45
C ARG A 65 -13.06 4.47 14.77
N ASP A 66 -12.05 5.25 14.38
CA ASP A 66 -12.29 6.60 13.87
C ASP A 66 -12.63 6.60 12.38
N LEU A 67 -12.02 5.72 11.59
CA LEU A 67 -12.02 5.81 10.13
C LEU A 67 -12.78 4.71 9.40
N PHE A 68 -13.05 3.57 10.03
CA PHE A 68 -13.59 2.40 9.31
C PHE A 68 -14.91 2.70 8.59
N GLU A 69 -15.85 3.40 9.25
CA GLU A 69 -17.15 3.72 8.64
C GLU A 69 -17.04 4.74 7.50
N SER A 70 -15.98 5.56 7.49
CA SER A 70 -15.75 6.59 6.47
C SER A 70 -14.89 6.12 5.31
N THR A 71 -14.23 4.95 5.44
CA THR A 71 -13.19 4.49 4.49
C THR A 71 -13.46 3.06 4.07
N ASN A 72 -13.96 2.88 2.85
CA ASN A 72 -14.33 1.57 2.29
C ASN A 72 -13.14 0.77 1.72
N THR A 73 -11.92 1.26 1.87
CA THR A 73 -10.69 0.63 1.37
C THR A 73 -9.94 -0.15 2.45
N LEU A 74 -10.32 -0.02 3.72
CA LEU A 74 -9.63 -0.73 4.80
C LEU A 74 -10.14 -2.17 4.92
N CYS A 75 -9.22 -3.11 5.11
CA CYS A 75 -9.57 -4.49 5.46
C CYS A 75 -10.32 -4.50 6.78
N PRO A 76 -11.54 -5.05 6.87
CA PRO A 76 -12.34 -4.97 8.09
C PRO A 76 -11.64 -5.63 9.30
N LEU A 77 -11.49 -4.86 10.39
CA LEU A 77 -11.07 -5.37 11.69
C LEU A 77 -12.31 -5.89 12.43
N ILE A 78 -12.43 -7.20 12.55
CA ILE A 78 -13.55 -7.87 13.26
C ILE A 78 -13.47 -7.53 14.75
N GLY A 79 -12.26 -7.65 15.32
CA GLY A 79 -12.03 -7.39 16.72
C GLY A 79 -10.57 -7.57 17.12
N TYR A 80 -10.34 -7.49 18.42
CA TYR A 80 -9.02 -7.63 19.02
C TYR A 80 -9.12 -8.32 20.38
N THR A 81 -8.02 -8.92 20.83
CA THR A 81 -7.99 -9.54 22.16
C THR A 81 -7.63 -8.53 23.23
N SER A 82 -8.00 -8.81 24.47
CA SER A 82 -7.30 -8.22 25.62
C SER A 82 -5.80 -8.58 25.56
N LYS A 83 -4.98 -7.75 26.18
CA LYS A 83 -3.55 -8.00 26.32
C LYS A 83 -3.32 -9.14 27.32
N CYS A 84 -3.22 -10.35 26.83
CA CYS A 84 -3.00 -11.54 27.64
C CYS A 84 -2.05 -12.54 26.96
N ASN A 85 -1.76 -13.62 27.63
CA ASN A 85 -0.99 -14.73 27.08
C ASN A 85 -1.87 -15.54 26.12
N HIS A 86 -1.34 -15.88 24.97
CA HIS A 86 -2.05 -16.63 23.92
C HIS A 86 -1.34 -17.95 23.55
N ASN A 87 -0.49 -18.48 24.45
CA ASN A 87 0.27 -19.70 24.16
C ASN A 87 -0.64 -20.93 23.94
N GLU A 88 -1.84 -20.95 24.51
CA GLU A 88 -2.81 -22.04 24.26
C GLU A 88 -3.16 -22.17 22.78
N LEU A 89 -3.28 -21.06 22.05
CA LEU A 89 -3.59 -21.07 20.63
C LEU A 89 -2.34 -21.21 19.75
N TYR A 90 -1.29 -20.44 20.06
CA TYR A 90 -0.10 -20.40 19.21
C TYR A 90 0.88 -21.52 19.47
N ASN A 91 0.88 -22.10 20.67
CA ASN A 91 1.72 -23.21 21.11
C ASN A 91 3.21 -23.04 20.77
N ASP A 92 3.73 -21.83 21.00
CA ASP A 92 5.11 -21.44 20.66
C ASP A 92 5.99 -21.15 21.87
N GLY A 93 5.47 -21.36 23.08
CA GLY A 93 6.17 -21.17 24.34
C GLY A 93 6.30 -19.71 24.79
N ILE A 94 5.68 -18.76 24.10
CA ILE A 94 5.68 -17.36 24.49
C ILE A 94 4.70 -17.14 25.65
N MET A 95 5.26 -16.70 26.79
CA MET A 95 4.48 -16.48 28.01
C MET A 95 4.13 -15.02 28.27
N GLN A 96 4.68 -14.08 27.50
CA GLN A 96 4.37 -12.67 27.58
C GLN A 96 2.94 -12.38 27.13
N ASN A 97 2.40 -11.28 27.65
CA ASN A 97 1.07 -10.79 27.25
C ASN A 97 1.20 -9.87 26.03
N TYR A 98 0.38 -10.08 25.03
CA TYR A 98 0.29 -9.24 23.83
C TYR A 98 -1.14 -9.20 23.29
N THR A 99 -1.42 -8.25 22.42
CA THR A 99 -2.71 -8.08 21.74
C THR A 99 -2.67 -8.75 20.38
N VAL A 100 -3.74 -9.44 20.00
CA VAL A 100 -3.94 -10.04 18.68
C VAL A 100 -5.10 -9.30 17.99
N LEU A 101 -4.90 -8.89 16.75
CA LEU A 101 -5.91 -8.32 15.89
C LEU A 101 -6.53 -9.41 15.03
N VAL A 102 -7.85 -9.38 14.85
CA VAL A 102 -8.58 -10.33 14.00
C VAL A 102 -9.27 -9.57 12.89
N PHE A 103 -8.87 -9.86 11.66
CA PHE A 103 -9.38 -9.22 10.44
C PHE A 103 -10.21 -10.20 9.63
N GLU A 104 -11.12 -9.65 8.83
CA GLU A 104 -11.61 -10.39 7.68
C GLU A 104 -10.45 -10.72 6.74
N ARG A 105 -10.65 -11.74 5.92
CA ARG A 105 -9.71 -11.99 4.85
C ARG A 105 -9.92 -10.97 3.74
N ALA A 106 -8.88 -10.22 3.40
CA ALA A 106 -8.93 -9.27 2.31
C ALA A 106 -9.26 -9.99 0.99
N PRO A 107 -10.28 -9.53 0.24
CA PRO A 107 -10.60 -10.12 -1.05
C PRO A 107 -9.56 -9.74 -2.11
N GLY A 108 -9.44 -10.59 -3.14
CA GLY A 108 -8.56 -10.33 -4.27
C GLY A 108 -7.11 -10.74 -4.03
N ILE A 109 -6.20 -10.09 -4.71
CA ILE A 109 -4.79 -10.43 -4.78
C ILE A 109 -3.92 -9.22 -4.48
N PRO A 110 -2.75 -9.37 -3.82
CA PRO A 110 -1.83 -8.27 -3.64
C PRO A 110 -1.32 -7.78 -5.00
N LEU A 111 -1.14 -6.48 -5.17
CA LEU A 111 -0.71 -5.89 -6.44
C LEU A 111 0.73 -6.30 -6.84
N VAL A 112 1.57 -6.60 -5.86
CA VAL A 112 2.97 -7.02 -6.09
C VAL A 112 3.26 -8.35 -5.43
N GLY A 113 4.10 -9.15 -6.06
CA GLY A 113 4.61 -10.40 -5.51
C GLY A 113 5.17 -11.33 -6.58
N ASP A 114 6.43 -11.75 -6.44
CA ASP A 114 7.12 -12.67 -7.34
C ASP A 114 6.41 -14.02 -7.46
N ALA A 115 5.96 -14.55 -6.33
CA ALA A 115 5.30 -15.83 -6.29
C ALA A 115 4.00 -15.82 -7.11
N ARG A 116 3.26 -14.71 -7.09
CA ARG A 116 2.05 -14.54 -7.89
C ARG A 116 2.33 -14.62 -9.39
N SER A 117 3.37 -13.94 -9.88
CA SER A 117 3.70 -13.99 -11.31
C SER A 117 4.12 -15.39 -11.75
N ARG A 118 4.78 -16.15 -10.89
CA ARG A 118 5.13 -17.57 -11.15
C ARG A 118 3.89 -18.46 -11.20
N ILE A 119 2.95 -18.29 -10.28
CA ILE A 119 1.74 -19.11 -10.21
C ILE A 119 0.74 -18.73 -11.29
N LEU A 120 0.49 -17.43 -11.44
CA LEU A 120 -0.56 -16.92 -12.30
C LEU A 120 -0.05 -16.63 -13.72
N ARG A 121 1.26 -16.74 -13.94
CA ARG A 121 1.94 -16.49 -15.22
C ARG A 121 1.66 -15.10 -15.80
N ILE A 122 1.49 -14.12 -14.91
CA ILE A 122 1.31 -12.73 -15.28
C ILE A 122 2.62 -12.00 -15.07
N PRO A 123 3.08 -11.21 -16.05
CA PRO A 123 4.28 -10.40 -15.92
C PRO A 123 4.25 -9.54 -14.66
N ILE A 124 5.36 -9.49 -13.91
CA ILE A 124 5.49 -8.68 -12.69
C ILE A 124 5.22 -7.20 -12.99
N GLY A 125 5.58 -6.74 -14.17
CA GLY A 125 5.48 -5.35 -14.59
C GLY A 125 4.06 -4.83 -14.81
N ILE A 126 3.02 -5.68 -14.89
CA ILE A 126 1.66 -5.21 -15.20
C ILE A 126 1.13 -4.19 -14.18
N PRO A 127 1.14 -4.45 -12.87
CA PRO A 127 0.71 -3.43 -11.90
C PRO A 127 1.54 -2.15 -11.97
N GLN A 128 2.85 -2.28 -12.19
CA GLN A 128 3.75 -1.15 -12.34
C GLN A 128 3.41 -0.30 -13.57
N ASN A 129 3.06 -0.93 -14.68
CA ASN A 129 2.60 -0.21 -15.87
C ASN A 129 1.38 0.64 -15.58
N LEU A 130 0.43 0.08 -14.82
CA LEU A 130 -0.78 0.82 -14.45
C LEU A 130 -0.45 2.04 -13.59
N PHE A 131 0.42 1.91 -12.60
CA PHE A 131 0.87 3.06 -11.80
C PHE A 131 1.60 4.10 -12.64
N THR A 132 2.51 3.67 -13.51
CA THR A 132 3.33 4.58 -14.32
C THR A 132 2.53 5.30 -15.40
N LEU A 133 1.57 4.62 -16.04
CA LEU A 133 0.77 5.19 -17.12
C LEU A 133 -0.42 6.00 -16.62
N TYR A 134 -0.82 5.84 -15.37
CA TYR A 134 -1.98 6.53 -14.80
C TYR A 134 -1.98 8.04 -15.04
N PRO A 135 -0.87 8.77 -14.84
CA PRO A 135 -0.85 10.22 -15.06
C PRO A 135 -1.24 10.65 -16.48
N LEU A 136 -1.06 9.77 -17.50
CA LEU A 136 -1.46 10.05 -18.87
C LEU A 136 -2.98 10.00 -19.10
N PHE A 137 -3.69 9.23 -18.26
CA PHE A 137 -5.11 8.90 -18.45
C PHE A 137 -6.03 9.41 -17.34
N GLN A 138 -5.48 10.09 -16.35
CA GLN A 138 -6.18 10.48 -15.13
C GLN A 138 -7.48 11.25 -15.35
N LEU A 139 -7.60 11.97 -16.46
CA LEU A 139 -8.65 12.96 -16.66
C LEU A 139 -9.74 12.49 -17.63
N ASP A 140 -9.64 11.25 -18.06
CA ASP A 140 -10.72 10.56 -18.73
C ASP A 140 -11.30 9.55 -17.74
N ASP A 141 -12.50 9.83 -17.20
CA ASP A 141 -13.16 8.99 -16.21
C ASP A 141 -13.33 7.54 -16.69
N SER A 142 -13.42 7.34 -18.01
CA SER A 142 -13.54 6.02 -18.62
C SER A 142 -12.25 5.20 -18.59
N SER A 143 -11.10 5.85 -18.50
CA SER A 143 -9.76 5.24 -18.49
C SER A 143 -9.05 5.32 -17.14
N CYS A 144 -9.65 6.00 -16.15
CA CYS A 144 -9.09 6.13 -14.82
C CYS A 144 -9.02 4.75 -14.14
N TRP A 145 -7.84 4.41 -13.63
CA TRP A 145 -7.68 3.24 -12.78
C TRP A 145 -8.11 3.56 -11.36
N SER A 146 -9.16 2.89 -10.90
CA SER A 146 -9.78 3.13 -9.60
C SER A 146 -8.85 2.98 -8.39
N VAL A 147 -7.71 2.27 -8.55
CA VAL A 147 -6.73 2.05 -7.47
C VAL A 147 -6.13 3.36 -6.98
N GLN A 148 -5.56 4.18 -7.89
CA GLN A 148 -4.96 5.44 -7.48
C GLN A 148 -5.99 6.42 -6.91
N ALA A 149 -7.17 6.50 -7.53
CA ALA A 149 -8.24 7.35 -7.00
C ALA A 149 -8.65 6.94 -5.58
N ALA A 150 -8.78 5.62 -5.34
CA ALA A 150 -9.13 5.10 -4.02
C ALA A 150 -8.01 5.30 -3.00
N LEU A 151 -6.73 5.18 -3.40
CA LEU A 151 -5.59 5.48 -2.53
C LEU A 151 -5.55 6.93 -2.12
N LEU A 152 -5.63 7.87 -3.07
CA LEU A 152 -5.65 9.30 -2.77
C LEU A 152 -6.81 9.70 -1.86
N GLU A 153 -7.99 9.14 -2.09
CA GLU A 153 -9.15 9.39 -1.23
C GLU A 153 -8.94 8.83 0.18
N THR A 154 -8.30 7.67 0.31
CA THR A 154 -7.93 7.09 1.61
C THR A 154 -6.94 7.98 2.34
N GLU A 155 -5.87 8.39 1.67
CA GLU A 155 -4.86 9.29 2.23
C GLU A 155 -5.47 10.62 2.69
N ARG A 156 -6.39 11.19 1.89
CA ARG A 156 -7.12 12.40 2.25
C ARG A 156 -7.91 12.22 3.56
N LYS A 157 -8.64 11.12 3.70
CA LYS A 157 -9.42 10.82 4.91
C LYS A 157 -8.54 10.61 6.14
N PHE A 158 -7.41 9.93 5.98
CA PHE A 158 -6.41 9.81 7.04
C PHE A 158 -5.92 11.17 7.48
N PHE A 159 -5.53 12.02 6.54
CA PHE A 159 -5.06 13.37 6.82
C PHE A 159 -6.12 14.22 7.52
N GLU A 160 -7.38 14.19 7.05
CA GLU A 160 -8.51 14.89 7.69
C GLU A 160 -8.78 14.40 9.12
N SER A 161 -8.46 13.14 9.42
CA SER A 161 -8.54 12.60 10.79
C SER A 161 -7.32 12.94 11.66
N GLY A 162 -6.38 13.72 11.13
CA GLY A 162 -5.14 14.07 11.82
C GLY A 162 -4.06 12.99 11.75
N ARG A 163 -4.14 12.05 10.79
CA ARG A 163 -3.17 10.96 10.61
C ARG A 163 -2.57 11.00 9.21
N ILE A 164 -1.36 10.48 9.08
CA ILE A 164 -0.72 10.18 7.81
C ILE A 164 -0.39 8.69 7.82
N LEU A 165 -0.89 7.97 6.83
CA LEU A 165 -0.59 6.55 6.64
C LEU A 165 0.73 6.43 5.88
N LEU A 166 1.69 5.74 6.46
CA LEU A 166 2.98 5.41 5.86
C LEU A 166 2.93 3.98 5.30
N ASP A 167 3.94 3.60 4.54
CA ASP A 167 4.10 2.26 3.94
C ASP A 167 2.88 1.78 3.11
N LEU A 168 2.27 2.71 2.36
CA LEU A 168 1.25 2.40 1.36
C LEU A 168 1.86 1.74 0.11
N GLY A 169 2.71 0.76 0.32
CA GLY A 169 3.30 0.00 -0.77
C GLY A 169 2.28 -0.94 -1.43
N PRO A 170 2.49 -1.31 -2.71
CA PRO A 170 1.58 -2.20 -3.43
C PRO A 170 1.53 -3.62 -2.86
N GLN A 171 2.47 -4.00 -1.98
CA GLN A 171 2.42 -5.23 -1.19
C GLN A 171 1.29 -5.23 -0.17
N ASN A 172 0.90 -4.04 0.33
CA ASN A 172 -0.16 -3.84 1.32
C ASN A 172 -1.52 -3.55 0.69
N ILE A 173 -1.62 -3.61 -0.64
CA ILE A 173 -2.84 -3.34 -1.40
C ILE A 173 -3.29 -4.61 -2.10
N HIS A 174 -4.46 -5.11 -1.71
CA HIS A 174 -5.16 -6.16 -2.44
C HIS A 174 -6.10 -5.54 -3.47
N TYR A 175 -6.08 -6.06 -4.68
CA TYR A 175 -6.94 -5.64 -5.78
C TYR A 175 -7.90 -6.77 -6.13
N GLN A 176 -9.19 -6.46 -6.18
CA GLN A 176 -10.22 -7.40 -6.59
C GLN A 176 -10.59 -7.16 -8.06
N PRO A 177 -10.11 -7.99 -9.00
CA PRO A 177 -10.31 -7.76 -10.43
C PRO A 177 -11.78 -7.72 -10.86
N ALA A 178 -12.65 -8.47 -10.16
CA ALA A 178 -14.07 -8.54 -10.46
C ALA A 178 -14.82 -7.23 -10.25
N THR A 179 -14.42 -6.45 -9.25
CA THR A 179 -15.11 -5.20 -8.85
C THR A 179 -14.28 -3.96 -9.11
N GLY A 180 -12.96 -4.10 -9.31
CA GLY A 180 -12.01 -2.99 -9.38
C GLY A 180 -11.72 -2.34 -8.03
N GLN A 181 -12.17 -2.94 -6.93
CA GLN A 181 -11.97 -2.42 -5.59
C GLN A 181 -10.58 -2.78 -5.04
N ILE A 182 -10.10 -1.96 -4.14
CA ILE A 182 -8.89 -2.23 -3.35
C ILE A 182 -9.22 -2.46 -1.89
N THR A 183 -8.33 -3.22 -1.24
CA THR A 183 -8.34 -3.40 0.21
C THR A 183 -6.93 -3.22 0.75
N ILE A 184 -6.75 -2.28 1.67
CA ILE A 184 -5.49 -2.03 2.36
C ILE A 184 -5.43 -2.92 3.59
N ILE A 185 -4.36 -3.72 3.73
CA ILE A 185 -4.24 -4.76 4.76
C ILE A 185 -3.31 -4.39 5.92
N ASP A 186 -2.55 -3.31 5.79
CA ASP A 186 -1.62 -2.91 6.85
C ASP A 186 -1.70 -1.41 7.14
N LEU A 187 -2.05 -1.08 8.40
CA LEU A 187 -2.07 0.27 8.94
C LEU A 187 -1.03 0.43 10.07
N GLY A 188 -0.04 -0.47 10.10
CA GLY A 188 0.92 -0.53 11.21
C GLY A 188 1.89 0.64 11.26
N ASP A 189 2.08 1.35 10.17
CA ASP A 189 2.96 2.52 10.13
C ASP A 189 2.17 3.78 9.80
N GLN A 190 2.01 4.64 10.82
CA GLN A 190 1.28 5.89 10.72
C GLN A 190 1.83 6.92 11.71
N VAL A 191 1.68 8.19 11.39
CA VAL A 191 2.07 9.31 12.25
C VAL A 191 0.90 10.28 12.40
N MET A 192 0.87 11.00 13.52
CA MET A 192 -0.10 12.07 13.74
C MET A 192 0.34 13.34 13.04
N VAL A 193 -0.57 14.02 12.34
CA VAL A 193 -0.34 15.35 11.78
C VAL A 193 0.02 16.31 12.93
N GLY A 194 1.15 17.00 12.80
CA GLY A 194 1.69 17.87 13.82
C GLY A 194 2.84 17.26 14.62
N ASP A 195 2.91 15.96 14.76
CA ASP A 195 4.08 15.27 15.36
C ASP A 195 5.35 15.47 14.51
N GLU A 196 5.19 15.65 13.21
CA GLU A 196 6.25 15.99 12.27
C GLU A 196 6.93 17.33 12.58
N LYS A 197 6.20 18.24 13.22
CA LYS A 197 6.70 19.58 13.57
C LYS A 197 7.50 19.60 14.88
N VAL A 198 7.34 18.58 15.70
CA VAL A 198 7.97 18.50 17.02
C VAL A 198 9.34 17.84 16.91
N GLY A 199 10.32 18.55 16.36
CA GLY A 199 11.74 18.41 16.67
C GLY A 199 12.45 17.07 16.43
N ASN A 200 11.78 15.98 16.02
CA ASN A 200 12.42 14.72 15.73
C ASN A 200 12.71 14.63 14.21
N ARG A 201 13.98 14.80 13.83
CA ARG A 201 14.41 14.70 12.43
C ARG A 201 13.99 13.40 11.75
N GLY A 202 13.89 12.29 12.50
CA GLY A 202 13.45 11.01 11.99
C GLY A 202 12.00 11.03 11.50
N ARG A 203 11.06 11.45 12.36
CA ARG A 203 9.63 11.52 12.00
C ARG A 203 9.33 12.50 10.87
N LYS A 204 9.99 13.68 10.90
CA LYS A 204 9.87 14.63 9.80
C LYS A 204 10.32 14.00 8.47
N ARG A 205 11.41 13.23 8.51
CA ARG A 205 11.92 12.50 7.35
C ARG A 205 10.91 11.46 6.85
N ASP A 206 10.30 10.70 7.75
CA ASP A 206 9.33 9.65 7.38
C ASP A 206 8.14 10.23 6.61
N ILE A 207 7.64 11.42 7.01
CA ILE A 207 6.56 12.10 6.29
C ILE A 207 6.98 12.54 4.90
N TYR A 208 8.20 13.06 4.75
CA TYR A 208 8.70 13.46 3.44
C TYR A 208 9.07 12.26 2.57
N ASP A 209 9.46 11.14 3.14
CA ASP A 209 9.57 9.85 2.43
C ASP A 209 8.19 9.44 1.89
N PHE A 210 7.11 9.64 2.64
CA PHE A 210 5.74 9.42 2.19
C PHE A 210 5.35 10.31 1.01
N TYR A 211 5.66 11.60 1.02
CA TYR A 211 5.42 12.45 -0.16
C TYR A 211 6.19 11.98 -1.39
N ILE A 212 7.40 11.49 -1.24
CA ILE A 212 8.17 10.91 -2.35
C ILE A 212 7.53 9.59 -2.83
N GLU A 213 7.03 8.75 -1.95
CA GLU A 213 6.31 7.53 -2.33
C GLU A 213 5.07 7.86 -3.17
N ILE A 214 4.25 8.82 -2.73
CA ILE A 214 3.10 9.30 -3.51
C ILE A 214 3.57 9.85 -4.87
N LEU A 215 4.56 10.72 -4.87
CA LEU A 215 5.05 11.32 -6.10
C LEU A 215 5.55 10.28 -7.09
N LYS A 216 6.20 9.21 -6.63
CA LYS A 216 6.63 8.07 -7.44
C LYS A 216 5.48 7.33 -8.13
N TYR A 217 4.31 7.22 -7.48
CA TYR A 217 3.14 6.62 -8.11
C TYR A 217 2.56 7.45 -9.24
N TYR A 218 2.69 8.76 -9.18
CA TYR A 218 2.04 9.69 -10.08
C TYR A 218 3.01 10.35 -11.08
N THR A 219 4.32 10.17 -10.93
CA THR A 219 5.28 10.72 -11.88
C THR A 219 5.61 9.70 -12.96
N ILE A 220 5.56 10.16 -14.21
CA ILE A 220 6.06 9.40 -15.33
C ILE A 220 7.59 9.46 -15.28
N SER A 221 8.23 8.31 -15.33
CA SER A 221 9.66 8.23 -15.59
C SER A 221 9.97 8.67 -17.02
N ALA A 222 11.24 8.83 -17.34
CA ALA A 222 11.71 9.36 -18.61
C ALA A 222 10.99 8.77 -19.84
N ASP A 223 10.80 7.46 -19.85
CA ASP A 223 10.09 6.75 -20.92
C ASP A 223 8.97 5.87 -20.33
N PRO A 224 7.71 6.03 -20.77
CA PRO A 224 6.66 5.05 -20.49
C PRO A 224 7.02 3.66 -20.99
N PRO A 225 6.45 2.58 -20.41
CA PRO A 225 6.73 1.22 -20.82
C PRO A 225 6.35 1.00 -22.30
N LYS A 226 7.18 0.29 -23.03
CA LYS A 226 6.96 -0.02 -24.45
C LYS A 226 6.29 -1.38 -24.69
N SER A 227 6.06 -2.14 -23.62
CA SER A 227 5.42 -3.45 -23.69
C SER A 227 4.64 -3.74 -22.41
N ILE A 228 3.80 -4.76 -22.47
CA ILE A 228 3.02 -5.22 -21.31
C ILE A 228 3.90 -5.78 -20.19
N ASP A 229 5.10 -6.23 -20.49
CA ASP A 229 6.04 -6.73 -19.48
C ASP A 229 6.55 -5.64 -18.54
N GLY A 230 6.32 -4.38 -18.91
CA GLY A 230 6.67 -3.22 -18.09
C GLY A 230 8.17 -2.97 -18.01
N TYR A 231 8.56 -2.30 -16.94
CA TYR A 231 9.98 -2.05 -16.66
C TYR A 231 10.61 -3.21 -15.92
N LYS A 232 11.91 -3.44 -16.13
CA LYS A 232 12.69 -4.37 -15.30
C LYS A 232 12.82 -3.89 -13.87
N GLU A 233 13.00 -2.58 -13.70
CA GLU A 233 13.03 -1.86 -12.42
C GLU A 233 12.03 -0.71 -12.52
N PRO A 234 10.74 -0.98 -12.26
CA PRO A 234 9.71 0.00 -12.44
C PRO A 234 9.83 1.13 -11.44
N HIS A 235 9.70 2.36 -11.93
CA HIS A 235 9.58 3.53 -11.08
C HIS A 235 8.29 3.48 -10.25
N GLY A 236 8.33 4.11 -9.09
CA GLY A 236 7.17 4.23 -8.23
C GLY A 236 6.86 3.02 -7.35
N LEU A 237 7.50 1.88 -7.58
CA LEU A 237 7.21 0.65 -6.84
C LEU A 237 8.44 0.01 -6.19
N ARG A 238 9.59 0.65 -6.30
CA ARG A 238 10.79 0.23 -5.60
C ARG A 238 10.82 0.82 -4.21
N PRO A 239 11.42 0.14 -3.23
CA PRO A 239 11.62 0.70 -1.91
C PRO A 239 12.37 2.04 -1.97
N VAL A 240 12.08 2.96 -1.06
CA VAL A 240 12.89 4.15 -0.85
C VAL A 240 14.22 3.73 -0.26
N ILE A 241 15.31 3.96 -1.00
CA ILE A 241 16.67 3.62 -0.55
C ILE A 241 17.15 4.65 0.46
N GLY A 242 16.74 5.91 0.24
CA GLY A 242 17.01 7.05 1.08
C GLY A 242 16.48 8.30 0.42
N LEU A 243 15.86 9.18 1.20
CA LEU A 243 15.15 10.35 0.71
C LEU A 243 16.00 11.21 -0.25
N ASP A 244 17.24 11.54 0.16
CA ASP A 244 18.11 12.38 -0.66
C ASP A 244 18.51 11.72 -1.98
N GLN A 245 18.76 10.41 -1.95
CA GLN A 245 19.14 9.65 -3.15
C GLN A 245 17.97 9.55 -4.12
N GLU A 246 16.76 9.24 -3.63
CA GLU A 246 15.56 9.17 -4.46
C GLU A 246 15.23 10.51 -5.11
N MET A 247 15.25 11.59 -4.33
CA MET A 247 14.98 12.93 -4.86
C MET A 247 16.00 13.34 -5.93
N ASN A 248 17.27 13.09 -5.69
CA ASN A 248 18.32 13.41 -6.66
C ASN A 248 18.16 12.57 -7.95
N GLU A 249 17.78 11.32 -7.83
CA GLU A 249 17.52 10.47 -8.99
C GLU A 249 16.27 10.91 -9.75
N MET A 250 15.19 11.26 -9.05
CA MET A 250 13.98 11.79 -9.68
C MET A 250 14.26 13.09 -10.44
N ILE A 251 15.11 13.99 -9.92
CA ILE A 251 15.54 15.19 -10.62
C ILE A 251 16.43 14.85 -11.82
N ARG A 252 17.41 13.96 -11.63
CA ARG A 252 18.36 13.56 -12.66
C ARG A 252 17.69 12.92 -13.87
N THR A 253 16.59 12.20 -13.66
CA THR A 253 15.84 11.54 -14.73
C THR A 253 14.87 12.48 -15.46
N VAL A 254 14.77 13.75 -15.05
CA VAL A 254 13.97 14.74 -15.78
C VAL A 254 14.70 15.17 -17.03
N GLU A 255 14.19 14.73 -18.17
CA GLU A 255 14.57 15.27 -19.46
C GLU A 255 13.83 16.59 -19.72
N SER A 256 14.48 17.54 -20.37
CA SER A 256 13.86 18.84 -20.71
C SER A 256 13.24 19.56 -19.48
N PRO A 257 14.06 20.00 -18.52
CA PRO A 257 13.56 20.64 -17.30
C PRO A 257 12.82 21.96 -17.56
N GLU A 258 12.92 22.54 -18.76
CA GLU A 258 12.21 23.74 -19.20
C GLU A 258 10.71 23.52 -19.47
N VAL A 259 10.28 22.25 -19.64
CA VAL A 259 8.88 21.92 -19.87
C VAL A 259 8.05 22.11 -18.60
N SER A 260 6.83 22.63 -18.72
CA SER A 260 5.97 23.01 -17.60
C SER A 260 5.80 21.92 -16.57
N CYS A 261 5.36 20.73 -16.96
CA CYS A 261 5.16 19.63 -16.03
C CYS A 261 6.46 19.17 -15.33
N ASN A 262 7.59 19.25 -16.02
CA ASN A 262 8.90 18.90 -15.44
C ASN A 262 9.36 19.96 -14.43
N LYS A 263 9.08 21.24 -14.67
CA LYS A 263 9.32 22.32 -13.70
C LYS A 263 8.51 22.10 -12.42
N LEU A 264 7.23 21.74 -12.56
CA LEU A 264 6.36 21.44 -11.42
C LEU A 264 6.89 20.24 -10.62
N LYS A 265 7.27 19.16 -11.31
CA LYS A 265 7.89 18.00 -10.66
C LYS A 265 9.15 18.39 -9.87
N ILE A 266 10.06 19.14 -10.49
CA ILE A 266 11.30 19.59 -9.83
C ILE A 266 10.98 20.49 -8.65
N ASN A 267 10.00 21.39 -8.79
CA ASN A 267 9.57 22.29 -7.73
C ASN A 267 9.00 21.48 -6.53
N MET A 268 8.14 20.51 -6.78
CA MET A 268 7.62 19.63 -5.73
C MET A 268 8.74 18.90 -4.99
N ILE A 269 9.70 18.32 -5.72
CA ILE A 269 10.85 17.63 -5.13
C ILE A 269 11.68 18.56 -4.26
N ASN A 270 11.92 19.80 -4.72
CA ASN A 270 12.66 20.79 -3.93
C ASN A 270 11.88 21.20 -2.67
N LYS A 271 10.57 21.43 -2.76
CA LYS A 271 9.71 21.70 -1.60
C LYS A 271 9.75 20.56 -0.58
N ILE A 272 9.74 19.29 -1.03
CA ILE A 272 9.92 18.15 -0.14
C ILE A 272 11.30 18.20 0.51
N LYS A 273 12.36 18.39 -0.27
CA LYS A 273 13.74 18.44 0.19
C LYS A 273 13.99 19.55 1.24
N ASP A 274 13.40 20.71 1.01
CA ASP A 274 13.57 21.89 1.86
C ASP A 274 12.52 21.93 3.00
N PHE A 275 11.66 20.93 3.11
CA PHE A 275 10.61 20.81 4.12
C PHE A 275 9.61 21.99 4.09
N GLU A 276 9.20 22.40 2.91
CA GLU A 276 8.33 23.55 2.70
C GLU A 276 6.83 23.24 2.72
N TYR A 277 6.42 21.95 2.64
CA TYR A 277 5.01 21.62 2.76
C TYR A 277 4.55 21.74 4.21
N ASP A 278 3.64 22.65 4.48
CA ASP A 278 3.04 22.85 5.81
C ASP A 278 2.06 21.74 6.16
N ASP A 279 1.36 21.22 5.16
CA ASP A 279 0.43 20.11 5.30
C ASP A 279 0.23 19.36 3.97
N PHE A 280 -0.46 18.22 4.06
CA PHE A 280 -0.75 17.36 2.92
C PHE A 280 -1.60 18.03 1.85
N SER A 281 -2.48 18.96 2.23
CA SER A 281 -3.34 19.66 1.27
C SER A 281 -2.53 20.53 0.31
N HIS A 282 -1.46 21.16 0.78
CA HIS A 282 -0.56 21.93 -0.07
C HIS A 282 0.19 21.04 -1.08
N PHE A 283 0.64 19.86 -0.62
CA PHE A 283 1.23 18.87 -1.52
C PHE A 283 0.23 18.39 -2.58
N MET A 284 -1.01 18.14 -2.21
CA MET A 284 -2.06 17.69 -3.12
C MET A 284 -2.43 18.74 -4.19
N VAL A 285 -2.36 20.04 -3.85
CA VAL A 285 -2.55 21.12 -4.82
C VAL A 285 -1.47 21.05 -5.89
N ASP A 286 -0.21 21.00 -5.50
CA ASP A 286 0.93 20.93 -6.43
C ASP A 286 0.88 19.62 -7.25
N LEU A 287 0.55 18.50 -6.64
CA LEU A 287 0.41 17.23 -7.35
C LEU A 287 -0.69 17.30 -8.42
N THR A 288 -1.84 17.90 -8.09
CA THR A 288 -2.94 18.06 -9.03
C THR A 288 -2.54 18.93 -10.23
N GLU A 289 -1.87 20.04 -9.97
CA GLU A 289 -1.35 20.92 -11.04
C GLU A 289 -0.35 20.17 -11.94
N TYR A 290 0.58 19.43 -11.34
CA TYR A 290 1.53 18.60 -12.08
C TYR A 290 0.82 17.59 -12.99
N LEU A 291 -0.17 16.86 -12.47
CA LEU A 291 -0.90 15.87 -13.23
C LEU A 291 -1.69 16.48 -14.40
N GLN A 292 -2.26 17.67 -14.21
CA GLN A 292 -2.93 18.42 -15.29
C GLN A 292 -1.96 18.80 -16.41
N GLU A 293 -0.79 19.29 -16.06
CA GLU A 293 0.25 19.66 -17.05
C GLU A 293 0.82 18.45 -17.79
N VAL A 294 1.00 17.32 -17.10
CA VAL A 294 1.38 16.04 -17.73
C VAL A 294 0.36 15.66 -18.81
N ARG A 295 -0.92 15.73 -18.49
CA ARG A 295 -1.99 15.44 -19.46
C ARG A 295 -1.94 16.36 -20.67
N ILE A 296 -1.82 17.67 -20.45
CA ILE A 296 -1.75 18.66 -21.55
C ILE A 296 -0.57 18.31 -22.49
N ARG A 297 0.59 17.99 -21.91
CA ARG A 297 1.79 17.62 -22.67
C ARG A 297 1.60 16.38 -23.53
N TYR A 298 0.95 15.36 -23.00
CA TYR A 298 0.81 14.08 -23.71
C TYR A 298 -0.42 13.97 -24.60
N ARG A 299 -1.36 14.92 -24.53
CA ARG A 299 -2.60 14.89 -25.33
C ARG A 299 -2.33 14.71 -26.83
N ASP A 300 -1.31 15.39 -27.35
CA ASP A 300 -0.98 15.40 -28.77
C ASP A 300 0.26 14.53 -29.09
N ASN A 301 0.69 13.68 -28.14
CA ASN A 301 1.83 12.77 -28.36
C ASN A 301 1.42 11.63 -29.32
N PRO A 302 2.16 11.42 -30.42
CA PRO A 302 1.83 10.38 -31.40
C PRO A 302 1.93 8.95 -30.82
N GLU A 303 2.67 8.75 -29.73
CA GLU A 303 2.80 7.45 -29.05
C GLU A 303 1.67 7.19 -28.04
N LEU A 304 0.81 8.17 -27.78
CA LEU A 304 -0.27 8.07 -26.78
C LEU A 304 -1.17 6.84 -27.03
N ALA A 305 -1.49 6.58 -28.29
CA ALA A 305 -2.30 5.41 -28.66
C ALA A 305 -1.62 4.09 -28.28
N SER A 306 -0.28 3.99 -28.40
CA SER A 306 0.48 2.82 -27.99
C SER A 306 0.47 2.64 -26.47
N TYR A 307 0.65 3.71 -25.70
CA TYR A 307 0.58 3.69 -24.24
C TYR A 307 -0.83 3.31 -23.76
N GLN A 308 -1.84 3.82 -24.44
CA GLN A 308 -3.24 3.50 -24.17
C GLN A 308 -3.53 2.01 -24.41
N ALA A 309 -2.99 1.43 -25.48
CA ALA A 309 -3.11 0.00 -25.75
C ALA A 309 -2.48 -0.85 -24.63
N ILE A 310 -1.27 -0.51 -24.18
CA ILE A 310 -0.60 -1.18 -23.05
C ILE A 310 -1.42 -1.04 -21.77
N TRP A 311 -1.97 0.14 -21.49
CA TRP A 311 -2.84 0.40 -20.34
C TRP A 311 -4.07 -0.52 -20.36
N PHE A 312 -4.82 -0.55 -21.45
CA PHE A 312 -6.02 -1.37 -21.57
C PHE A 312 -5.72 -2.87 -21.53
N GLU A 313 -4.65 -3.32 -22.16
CA GLU A 313 -4.23 -4.72 -22.10
C GLU A 313 -3.87 -5.14 -20.67
N SER A 314 -3.11 -4.28 -19.95
CA SER A 314 -2.77 -4.52 -18.54
C SER A 314 -4.03 -4.61 -17.67
N LEU A 315 -5.00 -3.71 -17.86
CA LEU A 315 -6.28 -3.76 -17.14
C LEU A 315 -7.08 -5.03 -17.47
N GLN A 316 -7.11 -5.46 -18.72
CA GLN A 316 -7.82 -6.69 -19.13
C GLN A 316 -7.19 -7.92 -18.49
N LEU A 317 -5.88 -8.01 -18.44
CA LEU A 317 -5.19 -9.11 -17.77
C LEU A 317 -5.51 -9.16 -16.27
N LEU A 318 -5.57 -8.01 -15.59
CA LEU A 318 -5.97 -7.96 -14.18
C LEU A 318 -7.46 -8.28 -13.95
N LYS A 319 -8.32 -8.03 -14.93
CA LYS A 319 -9.77 -8.30 -14.85
C LYS A 319 -10.16 -9.68 -15.37
N ALA A 320 -9.22 -10.46 -15.88
CA ALA A 320 -9.53 -11.78 -16.44
C ALA A 320 -10.15 -12.71 -15.40
N ASP A 321 -11.18 -13.48 -15.83
CA ASP A 321 -11.95 -14.34 -14.92
C ASP A 321 -11.13 -15.44 -14.24
N HIS A 322 -10.01 -15.85 -14.85
CA HIS A 322 -9.17 -16.88 -14.26
C HIS A 322 -8.52 -16.46 -12.93
N TRP A 323 -8.48 -15.17 -12.61
CA TRP A 323 -7.99 -14.66 -11.33
C TRP A 323 -8.92 -15.02 -10.17
N ARG A 324 -10.24 -15.08 -10.42
CA ARG A 324 -11.24 -15.35 -9.38
C ARG A 324 -11.01 -16.67 -8.66
N LYS A 325 -10.58 -17.69 -9.40
CA LYS A 325 -10.32 -19.02 -8.81
C LYS A 325 -9.08 -19.05 -7.89
N TYR A 326 -8.24 -18.01 -7.93
CA TYR A 326 -7.02 -17.90 -7.15
C TYR A 326 -7.16 -17.00 -5.92
N ASP A 327 -8.29 -16.34 -5.71
CA ASP A 327 -8.50 -15.45 -4.56
C ASP A 327 -8.24 -16.15 -3.20
N PHE A 328 -8.46 -17.46 -3.13
CA PHE A 328 -8.18 -18.27 -1.95
C PHE A 328 -7.08 -19.32 -2.15
N GLU A 329 -6.96 -19.84 -3.34
CA GLU A 329 -6.01 -20.92 -3.64
C GLU A 329 -4.59 -20.39 -3.86
N ALA A 330 -4.43 -19.12 -4.25
CA ALA A 330 -3.13 -18.53 -4.52
C ALA A 330 -2.20 -18.59 -3.29
N GLU A 331 -2.70 -18.40 -2.08
CA GLU A 331 -1.90 -18.49 -0.86
C GLU A 331 -1.54 -19.92 -0.51
N THR A 332 -2.44 -20.87 -0.72
CA THR A 332 -2.15 -22.31 -0.54
C THR A 332 -1.08 -22.77 -1.52
N GLU A 333 -1.12 -22.25 -2.75
CA GLU A 333 -0.08 -22.51 -3.76
C GLU A 333 1.22 -21.76 -3.44
N LEU A 334 1.17 -20.52 -2.93
CA LEU A 334 2.33 -19.75 -2.49
C LEU A 334 3.07 -20.47 -1.36
N SER A 335 2.37 -21.02 -0.39
CA SER A 335 2.96 -21.76 0.73
C SER A 335 3.74 -23.02 0.32
N LYS A 336 3.49 -23.55 -0.88
CA LYS A 336 4.25 -24.69 -1.42
C LYS A 336 5.63 -24.30 -1.97
N PHE A 337 5.86 -23.03 -2.23
CA PHE A 337 7.13 -22.51 -2.79
C PHE A 337 8.03 -21.89 -1.72
N ASP A 338 7.54 -21.68 -0.51
CA ASP A 338 8.29 -21.15 0.63
C ASP A 338 9.04 -22.24 1.44
N LYS A 339 9.21 -23.44 0.87
CA LYS A 339 9.94 -24.55 1.48
C LYS A 339 11.29 -24.78 0.85
#